data_08c3173aa5827bd797c17e51a74177cd
#
_entry.id   08c3173aa5827bd797c17e51a74177cd
#
_cell.length_a   1.000
_cell.length_b   1.000
_cell.length_c   1.000
_cell.angle_alpha   90.00
_cell.angle_beta   90.00
_cell.angle_gamma   90.00
#
_symmetry.space_group_name_H-M   'P 1'
#
loop_
_entity.id
_entity.type
_entity.pdbx_description
1 polymer ?
#
loop_
_entity_poly.entity_id
_entity_poly.type
_entity_poly.pdbx_seq_one_letter_code
_entity_poly.pdbx_strand_id
1 'polypeptide(L)'
;MLFGIVLVGCSQGSYPVDIFYEQHYQQSYRSHEPPRLNGAAEAVAFYPAAASVVTDTGADLYRVNCQMCHGSDAKGTGPVLAKITQNYGYEPIVPADITNRPVVVIESTLKATARPLGPTSVMPPFGKLLSQDDREKIAEFIRSLPK
;
A
#
# COMPACT_ATOMS: atom_id res chain seq x y z
N MET A 1 -39.37 -23.98 31.17
CA MET A 1 -38.49 -24.49 30.14
C MET A 1 -38.36 -23.55 28.91
N LEU A 2 -38.90 -22.36 28.92
CA LEU A 2 -38.82 -21.37 27.81
C LEU A 2 -37.68 -20.34 27.97
N PHE A 3 -37.08 -20.23 29.14
CA PHE A 3 -36.07 -19.20 29.44
C PHE A 3 -34.63 -19.59 29.01
N GLY A 4 -34.39 -20.87 28.68
CA GLY A 4 -33.07 -21.37 28.26
C GLY A 4 -32.75 -21.16 26.81
N ILE A 5 -33.71 -20.84 25.94
CA ILE A 5 -33.51 -20.72 24.49
C ILE A 5 -32.97 -19.32 24.12
N VAL A 6 -33.19 -18.33 24.94
CA VAL A 6 -32.83 -16.92 24.66
C VAL A 6 -31.32 -16.65 24.85
N LEU A 7 -30.60 -17.50 25.59
CA LEU A 7 -29.19 -17.26 25.90
C LEU A 7 -28.19 -17.90 24.92
N VAL A 8 -28.64 -18.69 23.97
CA VAL A 8 -27.76 -19.33 22.95
C VAL A 8 -27.55 -18.44 21.72
N GLY A 9 -28.27 -17.32 21.63
CA GLY A 9 -28.31 -16.47 20.44
C GLY A 9 -27.13 -15.53 20.23
N CYS A 10 -26.20 -15.39 21.18
CA CYS A 10 -25.14 -14.38 21.08
C CYS A 10 -23.71 -14.96 21.10
N SER A 11 -23.53 -16.13 20.51
CA SER A 11 -22.19 -16.68 20.34
C SER A 11 -21.56 -16.09 19.09
N GLN A 12 -20.57 -15.20 19.30
CA GLN A 12 -19.68 -14.66 18.26
C GLN A 12 -20.34 -13.84 17.13
N GLY A 13 -21.46 -13.16 17.39
CA GLY A 13 -22.06 -12.27 16.38
C GLY A 13 -22.74 -12.98 15.23
N SER A 14 -22.98 -14.29 15.32
CA SER A 14 -23.77 -15.05 14.36
C SER A 14 -25.13 -15.43 14.98
N TYR A 15 -26.17 -15.29 14.20
CA TYR A 15 -27.50 -15.78 14.61
C TYR A 15 -27.57 -17.28 14.39
N PRO A 16 -28.14 -18.06 15.36
CA PRO A 16 -28.25 -19.51 15.23
C PRO A 16 -29.24 -19.93 14.12
N VAL A 17 -30.08 -18.99 13.67
CA VAL A 17 -31.01 -19.16 12.57
C VAL A 17 -30.97 -17.91 11.71
N ASP A 18 -30.67 -18.07 10.43
CA ASP A 18 -30.67 -16.98 9.44
C ASP A 18 -32.12 -16.56 9.12
N ILE A 19 -32.73 -15.78 10.01
CA ILE A 19 -34.09 -15.25 9.81
C ILE A 19 -34.05 -13.96 8.98
N PHE A 20 -32.96 -13.20 9.08
CA PHE A 20 -32.78 -11.94 8.36
C PHE A 20 -31.55 -12.03 7.47
N TYR A 21 -31.77 -12.23 6.17
CA TYR A 21 -30.71 -12.40 5.17
C TYR A 21 -30.06 -11.10 4.73
N GLU A 22 -30.79 -10.00 4.76
CA GLU A 22 -30.50 -8.78 4.02
C GLU A 22 -29.16 -8.13 4.37
N GLN A 23 -28.64 -8.38 5.56
CA GLN A 23 -27.36 -7.80 5.99
C GLN A 23 -26.26 -8.83 6.20
N HIS A 24 -26.60 -10.11 6.28
CA HIS A 24 -25.63 -11.18 6.47
C HIS A 24 -25.00 -11.66 5.16
N TYR A 25 -25.76 -11.66 4.09
CA TYR A 25 -25.35 -12.14 2.80
C TYR A 25 -25.36 -11.01 1.78
N GLN A 26 -24.19 -10.39 1.60
CA GLN A 26 -23.96 -9.42 0.56
C GLN A 26 -23.39 -10.12 -0.69
N GLN A 27 -23.38 -9.43 -1.82
CA GLN A 27 -22.77 -9.92 -3.05
C GLN A 27 -21.24 -10.05 -2.93
N SER A 28 -20.62 -9.31 -2.02
CA SER A 28 -19.21 -9.42 -1.68
C SER A 28 -18.97 -10.47 -0.61
N TYR A 29 -17.91 -11.24 -0.73
CA TYR A 29 -17.46 -12.21 0.26
C TYR A 29 -16.46 -11.59 1.22
N ARG A 30 -16.55 -11.97 2.50
CA ARG A 30 -15.52 -11.64 3.49
C ARG A 30 -14.36 -12.61 3.37
N SER A 31 -13.20 -12.19 3.88
CA SER A 31 -12.04 -13.08 4.04
C SER A 31 -12.46 -14.37 4.77
N HIS A 32 -12.10 -15.51 4.22
CA HIS A 32 -12.44 -16.85 4.74
C HIS A 32 -13.92 -17.24 4.69
N GLU A 33 -14.78 -16.47 4.04
CA GLU A 33 -16.16 -16.89 3.78
C GLU A 33 -16.20 -17.80 2.55
N PRO A 34 -16.79 -19.01 2.65
CA PRO A 34 -16.88 -19.89 1.49
C PRO A 34 -17.77 -19.27 0.41
N PRO A 35 -17.47 -19.47 -0.87
CA PRO A 35 -18.30 -18.99 -1.97
C PRO A 35 -19.71 -19.57 -1.86
N ARG A 36 -20.73 -18.72 -1.88
CA ARG A 36 -22.14 -19.12 -1.81
C ARG A 36 -22.75 -19.37 -3.18
N LEU A 37 -22.11 -18.84 -4.21
CA LEU A 37 -22.52 -19.02 -5.59
C LEU A 37 -21.47 -19.84 -6.31
N ASN A 38 -21.92 -20.84 -7.05
CA ASN A 38 -21.06 -21.52 -7.99
C ASN A 38 -20.71 -20.56 -9.13
N GLY A 39 -19.47 -20.60 -9.59
CA GLY A 39 -19.10 -19.88 -10.81
C GLY A 39 -20.02 -20.31 -11.97
N ALA A 40 -20.28 -19.42 -12.91
CA ALA A 40 -21.00 -19.77 -14.11
C ALA A 40 -20.32 -20.97 -14.78
N ALA A 41 -21.12 -21.95 -15.25
CA ALA A 41 -20.59 -23.21 -15.80
C ALA A 41 -19.61 -22.99 -16.98
N GLU A 42 -19.74 -21.87 -17.67
CA GLU A 42 -18.89 -21.49 -18.81
C GLU A 42 -17.88 -20.38 -18.46
N ALA A 43 -17.70 -20.07 -17.17
CA ALA A 43 -16.73 -19.09 -16.75
C ALA A 43 -15.31 -19.61 -17.01
N VAL A 44 -14.58 -18.90 -17.87
CA VAL A 44 -13.15 -19.13 -18.08
C VAL A 44 -12.38 -18.34 -17.04
N ALA A 45 -11.51 -19.03 -16.29
CA ALA A 45 -10.63 -18.33 -15.35
C ALA A 45 -9.70 -17.40 -16.11
N PHE A 46 -9.88 -16.10 -15.90
CA PHE A 46 -8.95 -15.11 -16.42
C PHE A 46 -7.72 -15.05 -15.48
N TYR A 47 -6.64 -15.65 -15.96
CA TYR A 47 -5.33 -15.41 -15.35
C TYR A 47 -4.74 -14.19 -16.07
N PRO A 48 -4.68 -13.01 -15.44
CA PRO A 48 -3.90 -11.93 -16.01
C PRO A 48 -2.50 -12.47 -16.26
N ALA A 49 -1.90 -12.10 -17.39
CA ALA A 49 -0.51 -12.44 -17.68
C ALA A 49 0.29 -12.21 -16.40
N ALA A 50 1.05 -13.22 -15.98
CA ALA A 50 1.80 -13.18 -14.72
C ALA A 50 2.42 -11.80 -14.59
N ALA A 51 2.10 -11.12 -13.47
CA ALA A 51 2.67 -9.81 -13.21
C ALA A 51 4.15 -9.93 -13.51
N SER A 52 4.66 -9.06 -14.37
CA SER A 52 6.09 -9.04 -14.70
C SER A 52 6.85 -9.25 -13.42
N VAL A 53 7.69 -10.27 -13.37
CA VAL A 53 8.51 -10.57 -12.19
C VAL A 53 9.10 -9.24 -11.78
N VAL A 54 8.67 -8.72 -10.65
CA VAL A 54 9.26 -7.52 -10.08
C VAL A 54 10.68 -7.98 -9.73
N THR A 55 11.59 -7.67 -10.61
CA THR A 55 13.00 -7.89 -10.31
C THR A 55 13.28 -6.91 -9.19
N ASP A 56 13.78 -7.37 -8.05
CA ASP A 56 14.14 -6.54 -6.89
C ASP A 56 15.34 -5.63 -7.19
N THR A 57 15.30 -4.98 -8.36
CA THR A 57 16.29 -3.98 -8.76
C THR A 57 15.97 -2.65 -8.10
N GLY A 58 16.98 -1.83 -7.83
CA GLY A 58 16.78 -0.49 -7.30
C GLY A 58 15.84 0.36 -8.16
N ALA A 59 15.83 0.14 -9.49
CA ALA A 59 14.93 0.81 -10.42
C ALA A 59 13.46 0.41 -10.21
N ASP A 60 13.20 -0.88 -10.08
CA ASP A 60 11.83 -1.37 -9.86
C ASP A 60 11.30 -0.97 -8.48
N LEU A 61 12.14 -1.11 -7.46
CA LEU A 61 11.81 -0.68 -6.10
C LEU A 61 11.51 0.82 -6.05
N TYR A 62 12.30 1.64 -6.75
CA TYR A 62 12.05 3.07 -6.88
C TYR A 62 10.74 3.36 -7.62
N ARG A 63 10.52 2.71 -8.74
CA ARG A 63 9.31 2.88 -9.55
C ARG A 63 8.04 2.60 -8.75
N VAL A 64 8.03 1.53 -7.97
CA VAL A 64 6.86 1.11 -7.19
C VAL A 64 6.63 2.00 -5.96
N ASN A 65 7.70 2.40 -5.27
CA ASN A 65 7.58 3.02 -3.95
C ASN A 65 7.79 4.55 -3.95
N CYS A 66 8.56 5.08 -4.88
CA CYS A 66 9.07 6.45 -4.81
C CYS A 66 8.59 7.35 -5.95
N GLN A 67 8.49 6.80 -7.17
CA GLN A 67 8.23 7.53 -8.39
C GLN A 67 6.94 8.34 -8.36
N MET A 68 5.90 7.87 -7.69
CA MET A 68 4.61 8.55 -7.61
C MET A 68 4.72 9.97 -7.03
N CYS A 69 5.65 10.16 -6.08
CA CYS A 69 5.91 11.47 -5.47
C CYS A 69 7.16 12.15 -6.05
N HIS A 70 8.25 11.39 -6.21
CA HIS A 70 9.54 11.97 -6.62
C HIS A 70 9.72 12.10 -8.14
N GLY A 71 8.82 11.52 -8.94
CA GLY A 71 8.95 11.50 -10.40
C GLY A 71 9.91 10.42 -10.91
N SER A 72 9.90 10.17 -12.20
CA SER A 72 10.83 9.21 -12.83
C SER A 72 12.29 9.70 -12.85
N ASP A 73 12.47 11.01 -12.73
CA ASP A 73 13.74 11.73 -12.72
C ASP A 73 14.26 12.04 -11.31
N ALA A 74 13.50 11.66 -10.27
CA ALA A 74 13.78 11.97 -8.86
C ALA A 74 13.90 13.48 -8.53
N LYS A 75 13.30 14.36 -9.36
CA LYS A 75 13.31 15.81 -9.20
C LYS A 75 12.04 16.38 -8.57
N GLY A 76 11.17 15.52 -8.04
CA GLY A 76 9.92 15.94 -7.40
C GLY A 76 8.79 16.22 -8.39
N THR A 77 8.87 15.67 -9.59
CA THR A 77 7.88 15.86 -10.66
C THR A 77 6.71 14.87 -10.60
N GLY A 78 6.64 14.08 -9.54
CA GLY A 78 5.63 13.02 -9.40
C GLY A 78 4.20 13.56 -9.26
N PRO A 79 3.21 12.88 -9.88
CA PRO A 79 1.83 13.35 -9.93
C PRO A 79 1.17 13.46 -8.54
N VAL A 80 1.56 12.61 -7.60
CA VAL A 80 1.01 12.64 -6.25
C VAL A 80 1.52 13.89 -5.50
N LEU A 81 2.83 14.18 -5.58
CA LEU A 81 3.37 15.40 -4.95
C LEU A 81 2.73 16.65 -5.55
N ALA A 82 2.60 16.72 -6.87
CA ALA A 82 1.93 17.83 -7.54
C ALA A 82 0.49 18.02 -7.02
N LYS A 83 -0.24 16.91 -6.88
CA LYS A 83 -1.64 16.93 -6.39
C LYS A 83 -1.75 17.43 -4.96
N ILE A 84 -0.92 16.93 -4.04
CA ILE A 84 -0.99 17.36 -2.64
C ILE A 84 -0.53 18.80 -2.44
N THR A 85 0.44 19.26 -3.22
CA THR A 85 0.88 20.67 -3.22
C THR A 85 -0.24 21.58 -3.74
N GLN A 86 -0.83 21.27 -4.88
CA GLN A 86 -1.84 22.12 -5.51
C GLN A 86 -3.18 22.14 -4.76
N ASN A 87 -3.65 20.98 -4.30
CA ASN A 87 -5.00 20.84 -3.76
C ASN A 87 -5.05 20.98 -2.24
N TYR A 88 -3.95 20.71 -1.54
CA TYR A 88 -3.92 20.68 -0.07
C TYR A 88 -2.92 21.66 0.53
N GLY A 89 -2.25 22.45 -0.30
CA GLY A 89 -1.29 23.46 0.17
C GLY A 89 -0.07 22.88 0.89
N TYR A 90 0.31 21.63 0.56
CA TYR A 90 1.46 21.00 1.17
C TYR A 90 2.75 21.62 0.65
N GLU A 91 3.59 22.09 1.55
CA GLU A 91 4.93 22.59 1.23
C GLU A 91 5.99 21.61 1.75
N PRO A 92 6.78 20.98 0.87
CA PRO A 92 7.86 20.10 1.29
C PRO A 92 8.90 20.87 2.11
N ILE A 93 9.25 20.38 3.30
CA ILE A 93 10.29 20.97 4.17
C ILE A 93 11.67 20.83 3.53
N VAL A 94 11.86 19.84 2.68
CA VAL A 94 13.14 19.53 2.00
C VAL A 94 12.90 19.62 0.50
N PRO A 95 13.88 20.11 -0.29
CA PRO A 95 13.76 20.13 -1.75
C PRO A 95 13.33 18.77 -2.28
N ALA A 96 12.34 18.77 -3.16
CA ALA A 96 11.78 17.56 -3.75
C ALA A 96 12.80 16.84 -4.67
N ASP A 97 13.78 17.60 -5.22
CA ASP A 97 14.90 17.03 -5.98
C ASP A 97 15.89 16.33 -5.03
N ILE A 98 15.99 15.02 -5.19
CA ILE A 98 16.86 14.16 -4.39
C ILE A 98 18.07 13.63 -5.16
N THR A 99 18.24 13.99 -6.43
CA THR A 99 19.32 13.48 -7.31
C THR A 99 20.73 13.86 -6.83
N ASN A 100 20.85 15.00 -6.15
CA ASN A 100 22.13 15.49 -5.65
C ASN A 100 22.46 15.04 -4.21
N ARG A 101 21.61 14.21 -3.60
CA ARG A 101 21.84 13.73 -2.23
C ARG A 101 22.85 12.58 -2.21
N PRO A 102 23.81 12.55 -1.28
CA PRO A 102 24.66 11.37 -1.09
C PRO A 102 23.86 10.12 -0.74
N VAL A 103 24.31 8.94 -1.18
CA VAL A 103 23.65 7.64 -0.90
C VAL A 103 23.36 7.48 0.60
N VAL A 104 24.35 7.77 1.45
CA VAL A 104 24.20 7.65 2.91
C VAL A 104 23.10 8.56 3.47
N VAL A 105 22.86 9.73 2.86
CA VAL A 105 21.79 10.64 3.27
C VAL A 105 20.44 10.11 2.82
N ILE A 106 20.35 9.58 1.60
CA ILE A 106 19.11 8.97 1.09
C ILE A 106 18.75 7.77 1.96
N GLU A 107 19.68 6.86 2.19
CA GLU A 107 19.46 5.65 3.00
C GLU A 107 19.07 6.01 4.44
N SER A 108 19.78 6.94 5.06
CA SER A 108 19.45 7.39 6.43
C SER A 108 18.07 8.05 6.52
N THR A 109 17.66 8.79 5.48
CA THR A 109 16.32 9.38 5.39
C THR A 109 15.28 8.28 5.28
N LEU A 110 15.44 7.30 4.40
CA LEU A 110 14.54 6.16 4.26
C LEU A 110 14.42 5.37 5.56
N LYS A 111 15.54 5.18 6.28
CA LYS A 111 15.55 4.53 7.59
C LYS A 111 14.83 5.36 8.65
N ALA A 112 15.03 6.67 8.65
CA ALA A 112 14.40 7.58 9.62
C ALA A 112 12.88 7.65 9.46
N THR A 113 12.34 7.39 8.27
CA THR A 113 10.89 7.32 8.02
C THR A 113 10.19 6.14 8.71
N ALA A 114 10.94 5.31 9.45
CA ALA A 114 10.35 4.27 10.32
C ALA A 114 9.37 4.83 11.37
N ARG A 115 9.49 6.12 11.68
CA ARG A 115 8.54 6.87 12.50
C ARG A 115 7.95 8.01 11.68
N PRO A 116 6.66 8.34 11.84
CA PRO A 116 6.10 9.53 11.23
C PRO A 116 6.97 10.73 11.59
N LEU A 117 7.46 11.46 10.59
CA LEU A 117 8.29 12.67 10.78
C LEU A 117 7.44 13.86 11.27
N GLY A 118 6.36 13.60 11.99
CA GLY A 118 5.40 14.57 12.47
C GLY A 118 4.16 14.66 11.59
N PRO A 119 3.19 15.48 12.00
CA PRO A 119 1.86 15.57 11.35
C PRO A 119 1.92 16.13 9.92
N THR A 120 3.04 16.74 9.53
CA THR A 120 3.25 17.32 8.19
C THR A 120 4.01 16.41 7.24
N SER A 121 4.48 15.24 7.69
CA SER A 121 5.19 14.32 6.82
C SER A 121 4.22 13.43 6.05
N VAL A 122 4.27 13.51 4.73
CA VAL A 122 3.49 12.66 3.81
C VAL A 122 4.29 11.46 3.32
N MET A 123 5.58 11.36 3.64
CA MET A 123 6.44 10.26 3.23
C MET A 123 6.12 9.00 4.05
N PRO A 124 5.83 7.85 3.41
CA PRO A 124 5.54 6.60 4.11
C PRO A 124 6.71 6.11 4.99
N PRO A 125 6.45 5.27 5.99
CA PRO A 125 7.47 4.77 6.92
C PRO A 125 8.34 3.68 6.28
N PHE A 126 9.14 4.01 5.28
CA PHE A 126 9.95 3.07 4.52
C PHE A 126 10.97 2.29 5.36
N GLY A 127 11.42 2.83 6.48
CA GLY A 127 12.25 2.09 7.43
C GLY A 127 11.58 0.85 8.01
N LYS A 128 10.23 0.76 7.95
CA LYS A 128 9.45 -0.42 8.34
C LYS A 128 9.00 -1.27 7.17
N LEU A 129 8.87 -0.68 5.99
CA LEU A 129 8.27 -1.31 4.81
C LEU A 129 9.31 -1.98 3.91
N LEU A 130 10.55 -1.48 3.92
CA LEU A 130 11.62 -1.95 3.06
C LEU A 130 12.78 -2.51 3.91
N SER A 131 13.39 -3.58 3.41
CA SER A 131 14.62 -4.12 4.00
C SER A 131 15.79 -3.12 3.87
N GLN A 132 16.88 -3.36 4.55
CA GLN A 132 18.07 -2.52 4.41
C GLN A 132 18.61 -2.61 2.98
N ASP A 133 18.73 -3.82 2.44
CA ASP A 133 19.19 -4.08 1.07
C ASP A 133 18.35 -3.34 0.02
N ASP A 134 17.02 -3.34 0.16
CA ASP A 134 16.13 -2.61 -0.75
C ASP A 134 16.37 -1.10 -0.69
N ARG A 135 16.58 -0.54 0.50
CA ARG A 135 16.86 0.89 0.67
C ARG A 135 18.19 1.29 0.06
N GLU A 136 19.21 0.44 0.21
CA GLU A 136 20.54 0.65 -0.40
C GLU A 136 20.42 0.63 -1.92
N LYS A 137 19.75 -0.37 -2.50
CA LYS A 137 19.49 -0.46 -3.95
C LYS A 137 18.74 0.76 -4.49
N ILE A 138 17.73 1.24 -3.78
CA ILE A 138 17.00 2.47 -4.16
C ILE A 138 17.93 3.67 -4.13
N ALA A 139 18.74 3.83 -3.09
CA ALA A 139 19.65 4.96 -2.96
C ALA A 139 20.72 4.98 -4.07
N GLU A 140 21.26 3.83 -4.41
CA GLU A 140 22.21 3.67 -5.53
C GLU A 140 21.55 3.99 -6.87
N PHE A 141 20.32 3.52 -7.09
CA PHE A 141 19.57 3.85 -8.31
C PHE A 141 19.35 5.35 -8.45
N ILE A 142 18.89 6.04 -7.40
CA ILE A 142 18.69 7.49 -7.43
C ILE A 142 20.00 8.22 -7.80
N ARG A 143 21.11 7.75 -7.29
CA ARG A 143 22.44 8.33 -7.60
C ARG A 143 22.90 8.08 -9.05
N SER A 144 22.41 7.06 -9.69
CA SER A 144 22.69 6.74 -11.09
C SER A 144 21.89 7.60 -12.07
N LEU A 145 20.84 8.28 -11.60
CA LEU A 145 19.99 9.12 -12.45
C LEU A 145 20.75 10.38 -12.95
N PRO A 146 20.41 10.88 -14.14
CA PRO A 146 20.97 12.12 -14.67
C PRO A 146 20.63 13.32 -13.75
N LYS A 147 21.61 14.14 -13.48
CA LYS A 147 21.47 15.35 -12.67
C LYS A 147 20.87 16.51 -13.46
#